data_6601a3029c65317e1236d25535963290
#
_entry.id   6601a3029c65317e1236d25535963290
#
_cell.length_a   1.000
_cell.length_b   1.000
_cell.length_c   1.000
_cell.angle_alpha   90.00
_cell.angle_beta   90.00
_cell.angle_gamma   90.00
#
_symmetry.space_group_name_H-M   'P 1'
#
loop_
_entity.id
_entity.type
_entity.pdbx_description
1 polymer ?
#
loop_
_entity_poly.entity_id
_entity_poly.type
_entity_poly.pdbx_seq_one_letter_code
_entity_poly.pdbx_strand_id
1 'polypeptide(L)'
;MKYTENVKGLKAKARALEDSFFAEENARILQELREAAAREEKKKEFREYLNIESEEVLDALIDLDVEPETLVAFTLVPLVEVAWADGEIQPKEREAIIKAAMERGVEDGSPTCTLLRNWLQTPPDPVLLETWRGYIEELMPSIGERAKDHLKSSSIGRARAVAEAAGGFLGIGSISAAEKKMLEELEWAFE
;
A
#
# COMPACT_ATOMS: atom_id res chain seq x y z
N MET A 1 2.27 5.16 -68.51
CA MET A 1 3.39 4.72 -67.66
C MET A 1 3.39 5.33 -66.23
N LYS A 2 3.08 6.61 -66.03
CA LYS A 2 3.00 7.26 -64.69
C LYS A 2 1.91 6.75 -63.73
N TYR A 3 0.80 6.24 -64.25
CA TYR A 3 -0.36 5.79 -63.41
C TYR A 3 -0.12 4.48 -62.67
N THR A 4 0.63 3.57 -63.26
CA THR A 4 0.98 2.26 -62.68
C THR A 4 2.04 2.36 -61.57
N GLU A 5 2.94 3.35 -61.66
CA GLU A 5 3.94 3.65 -60.63
C GLU A 5 3.30 4.26 -59.36
N ASN A 6 2.30 5.13 -59.58
CA ASN A 6 1.58 5.74 -58.44
C ASN A 6 0.76 4.76 -57.65
N VAL A 7 0.13 3.78 -58.32
CA VAL A 7 -0.66 2.70 -57.67
C VAL A 7 0.26 1.74 -56.89
N LYS A 8 1.47 1.43 -57.39
CA LYS A 8 2.43 0.62 -56.69
C LYS A 8 2.98 1.33 -55.43
N GLY A 9 3.23 2.63 -55.51
CA GLY A 9 3.65 3.44 -54.36
C GLY A 9 2.57 3.54 -53.27
N LEU A 10 1.30 3.67 -53.64
CA LEU A 10 0.18 3.67 -52.69
C LEU A 10 0.02 2.33 -51.98
N LYS A 11 0.11 1.20 -52.75
CA LYS A 11 0.06 -0.15 -52.12
C LYS A 11 1.22 -0.42 -51.20
N ALA A 12 2.43 0.03 -51.53
CA ALA A 12 3.59 -0.13 -50.66
C ALA A 12 3.43 0.69 -49.35
N LYS A 13 2.92 1.93 -49.45
CA LYS A 13 2.61 2.75 -48.26
C LYS A 13 1.52 2.14 -47.39
N ALA A 14 0.45 1.64 -47.98
CA ALA A 14 -0.64 0.97 -47.26
C ALA A 14 -0.10 -0.25 -46.49
N ARG A 15 0.72 -1.07 -47.13
CA ARG A 15 1.34 -2.24 -46.51
C ARG A 15 2.30 -1.89 -45.37
N ALA A 16 3.10 -0.84 -45.57
CA ALA A 16 4.00 -0.36 -44.51
C ALA A 16 3.23 0.18 -43.30
N LEU A 17 2.08 0.83 -43.50
CA LEU A 17 1.19 1.28 -42.42
C LEU A 17 0.50 0.10 -41.70
N GLU A 18 0.06 -0.90 -42.45
CA GLU A 18 -0.49 -2.12 -41.85
C GLU A 18 0.58 -2.86 -41.02
N ASP A 19 1.80 -3.03 -41.56
CA ASP A 19 2.91 -3.70 -40.87
C ASP A 19 3.29 -2.93 -39.59
N SER A 20 3.33 -1.59 -39.61
CA SER A 20 3.62 -0.77 -38.42
C SER A 20 2.50 -0.86 -37.37
N PHE A 21 1.24 -0.83 -37.80
CA PHE A 21 0.10 -0.98 -36.91
C PHE A 21 0.09 -2.36 -36.20
N PHE A 22 0.32 -3.42 -36.95
CA PHE A 22 0.41 -4.75 -36.34
C PHE A 22 1.61 -4.91 -35.42
N ALA A 23 2.74 -4.26 -35.73
CA ALA A 23 3.92 -4.27 -34.85
C ALA A 23 3.63 -3.53 -33.54
N GLU A 24 3.00 -2.37 -33.60
CA GLU A 24 2.60 -1.59 -32.42
C GLU A 24 1.57 -2.33 -31.56
N GLU A 25 0.56 -2.92 -32.18
CA GLU A 25 -0.47 -3.70 -31.49
C GLU A 25 0.12 -4.96 -30.81
N ASN A 26 1.00 -5.67 -31.51
CA ASN A 26 1.70 -6.80 -30.92
C ASN A 26 2.61 -6.38 -29.76
N ALA A 27 3.29 -5.23 -29.85
CA ALA A 27 4.11 -4.70 -28.77
C ALA A 27 3.25 -4.37 -27.54
N ARG A 28 2.07 -3.74 -27.75
CA ARG A 28 1.12 -3.43 -26.69
C ARG A 28 0.62 -4.69 -25.98
N ILE A 29 0.16 -5.69 -26.75
CA ILE A 29 -0.30 -6.98 -26.19
C ILE A 29 0.80 -7.68 -25.40
N LEU A 30 2.03 -7.68 -25.91
CA LEU A 30 3.16 -8.29 -25.21
C LEU A 30 3.49 -7.54 -23.91
N GLN A 31 3.31 -6.22 -23.88
CA GLN A 31 3.51 -5.44 -22.67
C GLN A 31 2.42 -5.74 -21.64
N GLU A 32 1.14 -5.74 -22.05
CA GLU A 32 0.02 -6.11 -21.16
C GLU A 32 0.20 -7.50 -20.56
N LEU A 33 0.65 -8.48 -21.36
CA LEU A 33 0.94 -9.83 -20.86
C LEU A 33 2.09 -9.86 -19.85
N ARG A 34 3.12 -9.04 -20.04
CA ARG A 34 4.24 -8.95 -19.09
C ARG A 34 3.79 -8.29 -17.77
N GLU A 35 3.01 -7.22 -17.86
CA GLU A 35 2.47 -6.54 -16.68
C GLU A 35 1.54 -7.48 -15.89
N ALA A 36 0.66 -8.20 -16.57
CA ALA A 36 -0.20 -9.20 -15.94
C ALA A 36 0.60 -10.32 -15.27
N ALA A 37 1.64 -10.84 -15.94
CA ALA A 37 2.50 -11.87 -15.36
C ALA A 37 3.29 -11.36 -14.14
N ALA A 38 3.80 -10.13 -14.19
CA ALA A 38 4.48 -9.51 -13.06
C ALA A 38 3.53 -9.29 -11.87
N ARG A 39 2.27 -8.88 -12.15
CA ARG A 39 1.23 -8.73 -11.13
C ARG A 39 0.92 -10.06 -10.44
N GLU A 40 0.77 -11.15 -11.20
CA GLU A 40 0.54 -12.48 -10.62
C GLU A 40 1.71 -13.00 -9.79
N GLU A 41 2.96 -12.72 -10.19
CA GLU A 41 4.12 -13.09 -9.39
C GLU A 41 4.16 -12.31 -8.06
N LYS A 42 3.87 -11.01 -8.06
CA LYS A 42 3.72 -10.22 -6.83
C LYS A 42 2.60 -10.75 -5.93
N LYS A 43 1.44 -11.09 -6.49
CA LYS A 43 0.35 -11.71 -5.71
C LYS A 43 0.80 -13.01 -5.05
N LYS A 44 1.55 -13.83 -5.76
CA LYS A 44 2.09 -15.08 -5.21
C LYS A 44 3.03 -14.81 -4.03
N GLU A 45 3.94 -13.84 -4.15
CA GLU A 45 4.81 -13.44 -3.05
C GLU A 45 4.00 -12.94 -1.84
N PHE A 46 2.98 -12.09 -2.05
CA PHE A 46 2.09 -11.64 -0.98
C PHE A 46 1.34 -12.80 -0.32
N ARG A 47 0.82 -13.78 -1.10
CA ARG A 47 0.19 -14.99 -0.52
C ARG A 47 1.14 -15.74 0.41
N GLU A 48 2.39 -15.89 -0.01
CA GLU A 48 3.41 -16.58 0.80
C GLU A 48 3.78 -15.83 2.08
N TYR A 49 3.91 -14.48 2.02
CA TYR A 49 4.28 -13.66 3.18
C TYR A 49 3.14 -13.38 4.15
N LEU A 50 1.93 -13.13 3.63
CA LEU A 50 0.78 -12.68 4.42
C LEU A 50 -0.19 -13.80 4.75
N ASN A 51 -0.08 -14.95 4.09
CA ASN A 51 -1.03 -16.07 4.17
C ASN A 51 -2.48 -15.63 3.86
N ILE A 52 -2.65 -14.82 2.81
CA ILE A 52 -3.91 -14.26 2.33
C ILE A 52 -4.23 -14.86 0.97
N GLU A 53 -5.50 -15.19 0.74
CA GLU A 53 -6.00 -15.71 -0.53
C GLU A 53 -6.91 -14.71 -1.27
N SER A 54 -7.36 -13.62 -0.61
CA SER A 54 -8.26 -12.64 -1.21
C SER A 54 -7.59 -11.90 -2.38
N GLU A 55 -8.11 -12.13 -3.58
CA GLU A 55 -7.67 -11.43 -4.79
C GLU A 55 -7.85 -9.91 -4.66
N GLU A 56 -8.93 -9.47 -4.02
CA GLU A 56 -9.25 -8.06 -3.82
C GLU A 56 -8.20 -7.35 -2.95
N VAL A 57 -7.79 -7.98 -1.84
CA VAL A 57 -6.74 -7.45 -0.96
C VAL A 57 -5.39 -7.45 -1.67
N LEU A 58 -5.06 -8.52 -2.39
CA LEU A 58 -3.80 -8.62 -3.14
C LEU A 58 -3.71 -7.57 -4.25
N ASP A 59 -4.79 -7.35 -5.00
CA ASP A 59 -4.86 -6.32 -6.03
C ASP A 59 -4.71 -4.92 -5.43
N ALA A 60 -5.39 -4.63 -4.32
CA ALA A 60 -5.30 -3.35 -3.64
C ALA A 60 -3.89 -3.07 -3.09
N LEU A 61 -3.18 -4.07 -2.55
CA LEU A 61 -1.78 -3.92 -2.12
C LEU A 61 -0.87 -3.51 -3.29
N ILE A 62 -1.05 -4.13 -4.46
CA ILE A 62 -0.27 -3.79 -5.66
C ILE A 62 -0.60 -2.38 -6.15
N ASP A 63 -1.88 -2.01 -6.17
CA ASP A 63 -2.35 -0.69 -6.64
C ASP A 63 -1.90 0.45 -5.70
N LEU A 64 -1.58 0.14 -4.44
CA LEU A 64 -0.99 1.04 -3.46
C LEU A 64 0.54 1.08 -3.50
N ASP A 65 1.18 0.49 -4.52
CA ASP A 65 2.64 0.37 -4.63
C ASP A 65 3.30 -0.29 -3.40
N VAL A 66 2.55 -1.13 -2.68
CA VAL A 66 3.15 -1.96 -1.62
C VAL A 66 3.91 -3.09 -2.30
N GLU A 67 5.19 -3.21 -1.97
CA GLU A 67 6.05 -4.31 -2.43
C GLU A 67 6.24 -5.33 -1.29
N PRO A 68 6.54 -6.59 -1.58
CA PRO A 68 6.81 -7.59 -0.53
C PRO A 68 7.84 -7.12 0.49
N GLU A 69 8.87 -6.40 0.02
CA GLU A 69 9.93 -5.86 0.88
C GLU A 69 9.43 -4.71 1.78
N THR A 70 8.31 -4.08 1.44
CA THR A 70 7.74 -2.95 2.20
C THR A 70 6.59 -3.35 3.12
N LEU A 71 6.26 -4.63 3.23
CA LEU A 71 5.16 -5.15 4.06
C LEU A 71 5.24 -4.72 5.54
N VAL A 72 6.44 -4.50 6.06
CA VAL A 72 6.60 -3.98 7.43
C VAL A 72 5.96 -2.60 7.56
N ALA A 73 6.09 -1.73 6.53
CA ALA A 73 5.41 -0.44 6.54
C ALA A 73 3.88 -0.60 6.60
N PHE A 74 3.32 -1.57 5.88
CA PHE A 74 1.89 -1.87 5.88
C PHE A 74 1.38 -2.24 7.29
N THR A 75 2.18 -2.94 8.09
CA THR A 75 1.81 -3.22 9.49
C THR A 75 1.80 -1.98 10.39
N LEU A 76 2.32 -0.86 9.92
CA LEU A 76 2.35 0.42 10.64
C LEU A 76 1.23 1.38 10.19
N VAL A 77 0.37 0.97 9.24
CA VAL A 77 -0.78 1.78 8.77
C VAL A 77 -1.61 2.32 9.94
N PRO A 78 -2.00 1.54 10.98
CA PRO A 78 -2.73 2.07 12.12
C PRO A 78 -2.09 3.27 12.80
N LEU A 79 -0.76 3.30 12.88
CA LEU A 79 -0.01 4.38 13.50
C LEU A 79 -0.08 5.66 12.64
N VAL A 80 0.02 5.49 11.32
CA VAL A 80 -0.05 6.59 10.35
C VAL A 80 -1.47 7.19 10.33
N GLU A 81 -2.50 6.34 10.31
CA GLU A 81 -3.90 6.77 10.29
C GLU A 81 -4.30 7.53 11.56
N VAL A 82 -3.87 7.06 12.73
CA VAL A 82 -4.12 7.77 13.99
C VAL A 82 -3.41 9.12 13.99
N ALA A 83 -2.16 9.21 13.53
CA ALA A 83 -1.42 10.45 13.47
C ALA A 83 -2.01 11.48 12.48
N TRP A 84 -2.71 11.03 11.42
CA TRP A 84 -3.41 11.91 10.47
C TRP A 84 -4.85 12.23 10.87
N ALA A 85 -5.38 11.62 11.94
CA ALA A 85 -6.82 11.71 12.28
C ALA A 85 -7.34 13.13 12.50
N ASP A 86 -6.52 14.04 12.96
CA ASP A 86 -6.87 15.46 13.14
C ASP A 86 -6.42 16.36 11.97
N GLY A 87 -5.80 15.76 10.93
CA GLY A 87 -5.37 16.43 9.70
C GLY A 87 -3.93 16.94 9.71
N GLU A 88 -3.18 16.76 10.80
CA GLU A 88 -1.79 17.21 10.95
C GLU A 88 -0.97 16.21 11.75
N ILE A 89 0.18 15.76 11.22
CA ILE A 89 1.12 14.95 12.00
C ILE A 89 2.10 15.84 12.75
N GLN A 90 2.09 15.74 14.07
CA GLN A 90 3.04 16.46 14.90
C GLN A 90 4.47 15.84 14.82
N PRO A 91 5.53 16.64 15.04
CA PRO A 91 6.91 16.13 15.00
C PRO A 91 7.17 14.92 15.90
N LYS A 92 6.57 14.89 17.10
CA LYS A 92 6.72 13.79 18.05
C LYS A 92 6.04 12.51 17.61
N GLU A 93 4.87 12.61 16.94
CA GLU A 93 4.20 11.45 16.35
C GLU A 93 5.02 10.86 15.23
N ARG A 94 5.55 11.72 14.35
CA ARG A 94 6.46 11.32 13.28
C ARG A 94 7.67 10.57 13.82
N GLU A 95 8.32 11.10 14.87
CA GLU A 95 9.44 10.45 15.54
C GLU A 95 9.03 9.11 16.15
N ALA A 96 7.88 9.03 16.81
CA ALA A 96 7.37 7.81 17.41
C ALA A 96 7.10 6.72 16.35
N ILE A 97 6.51 7.06 15.20
CA ILE A 97 6.24 6.13 14.12
C ILE A 97 7.55 5.62 13.50
N ILE A 98 8.50 6.50 13.21
CA ILE A 98 9.80 6.12 12.66
C ILE A 98 10.55 5.21 13.66
N LYS A 99 10.52 5.54 14.94
CA LYS A 99 11.11 4.70 16.00
C LYS A 99 10.46 3.32 16.04
N ALA A 100 9.14 3.23 16.00
CA ALA A 100 8.42 1.97 15.96
C ALA A 100 8.75 1.12 14.72
N ALA A 101 9.05 1.74 13.58
CA ALA A 101 9.54 1.07 12.39
C ALA A 101 10.96 0.50 12.58
N MET A 102 11.88 1.31 13.13
CA MET A 102 13.25 0.87 13.40
C MET A 102 13.31 -0.28 14.40
N GLU A 103 12.46 -0.26 15.43
CA GLU A 103 12.33 -1.36 16.41
C GLU A 103 11.86 -2.68 15.76
N ARG A 104 11.27 -2.62 14.55
CA ARG A 104 10.88 -3.77 13.73
C ARG A 104 11.91 -4.13 12.66
N GLY A 105 13.10 -3.54 12.71
CA GLY A 105 14.17 -3.83 11.77
C GLY A 105 14.13 -3.02 10.48
N VAL A 106 13.30 -1.98 10.38
CA VAL A 106 13.34 -1.08 9.23
C VAL A 106 14.62 -0.23 9.31
N GLU A 107 15.48 -0.39 8.31
CA GLU A 107 16.71 0.37 8.20
C GLU A 107 16.45 1.76 7.60
N ASP A 108 17.23 2.77 8.05
CA ASP A 108 17.16 4.10 7.45
C ASP A 108 17.63 4.06 5.99
N GLY A 109 16.88 4.74 5.11
CA GLY A 109 17.14 4.73 3.66
C GLY A 109 16.64 3.48 2.93
N SER A 110 16.06 2.49 3.60
CA SER A 110 15.42 1.34 2.95
C SER A 110 14.16 1.76 2.17
N PRO A 111 13.71 0.97 1.18
CA PRO A 111 12.43 1.20 0.49
C PRO A 111 11.26 1.34 1.47
N THR A 112 11.18 0.48 2.47
CA THR A 112 10.19 0.52 3.56
C THR A 112 10.21 1.86 4.31
N CYS A 113 11.40 2.33 4.70
CA CYS A 113 11.55 3.61 5.39
C CYS A 113 11.14 4.78 4.48
N THR A 114 11.47 4.72 3.19
CA THR A 114 11.10 5.74 2.19
C THR A 114 9.58 5.80 2.01
N LEU A 115 8.92 4.66 1.85
CA LEU A 115 7.46 4.57 1.73
C LEU A 115 6.79 5.15 2.98
N LEU A 116 7.22 4.74 4.16
CA LEU A 116 6.70 5.25 5.43
C LEU A 116 6.88 6.76 5.56
N ARG A 117 8.04 7.30 5.20
CA ARG A 117 8.28 8.76 5.20
C ARG A 117 7.35 9.51 4.25
N ASN A 118 7.02 8.94 3.09
CA ASN A 118 6.05 9.52 2.15
C ASN A 118 4.66 9.59 2.79
N TRP A 119 4.19 8.52 3.44
CA TRP A 119 2.92 8.52 4.17
C TRP A 119 2.88 9.50 5.35
N LEU A 120 4.06 9.81 5.93
CA LEU A 120 4.17 10.82 7.01
C LEU A 120 4.31 12.26 6.49
N GLN A 121 4.57 12.47 5.21
CA GLN A 121 4.63 13.81 4.59
C GLN A 121 3.32 14.22 3.96
N THR A 122 2.61 13.26 3.38
CA THR A 122 1.34 13.45 2.68
C THR A 122 0.36 12.40 3.18
N PRO A 123 -0.89 12.78 3.52
CA PRO A 123 -1.91 11.81 3.90
C PRO A 123 -1.98 10.67 2.87
N PRO A 124 -1.96 9.42 3.30
CA PRO A 124 -2.10 8.30 2.39
C PRO A 124 -3.48 8.31 1.73
N ASP A 125 -3.60 7.60 0.60
CA ASP A 125 -4.89 7.36 -0.03
C ASP A 125 -5.81 6.60 0.95
N PRO A 126 -7.09 6.98 1.10
CA PRO A 126 -8.05 6.27 1.95
C PRO A 126 -8.13 4.76 1.68
N VAL A 127 -7.84 4.33 0.46
CA VAL A 127 -7.75 2.90 0.08
C VAL A 127 -6.70 2.15 0.91
N LEU A 128 -5.67 2.82 1.43
CA LEU A 128 -4.65 2.19 2.28
C LEU A 128 -5.27 1.63 3.57
N LEU A 129 -6.10 2.41 4.26
CA LEU A 129 -6.80 1.97 5.47
C LEU A 129 -7.81 0.86 5.16
N GLU A 130 -8.57 0.99 4.07
CA GLU A 130 -9.55 -0.02 3.64
C GLU A 130 -8.85 -1.36 3.33
N THR A 131 -7.72 -1.31 2.63
CA THR A 131 -6.90 -2.50 2.33
C THR A 131 -6.35 -3.13 3.60
N TRP A 132 -5.86 -2.33 4.55
CA TRP A 132 -5.39 -2.83 5.84
C TRP A 132 -6.53 -3.51 6.63
N ARG A 133 -7.74 -2.94 6.65
CA ARG A 133 -8.91 -3.56 7.26
C ARG A 133 -9.24 -4.90 6.62
N GLY A 134 -9.34 -4.95 5.30
CA GLY A 134 -9.59 -6.19 4.57
C GLY A 134 -8.55 -7.27 4.88
N TYR A 135 -7.28 -6.89 5.00
CA TYR A 135 -6.21 -7.78 5.44
C TYR A 135 -6.46 -8.35 6.84
N ILE A 136 -6.81 -7.51 7.81
CA ILE A 136 -7.10 -7.96 9.18
C ILE A 136 -8.32 -8.89 9.20
N GLU A 137 -9.41 -8.51 8.54
CA GLU A 137 -10.64 -9.31 8.45
C GLU A 137 -10.37 -10.70 7.88
N GLU A 138 -9.52 -10.83 6.87
CA GLU A 138 -9.15 -12.12 6.29
C GLU A 138 -8.19 -12.93 7.17
N LEU A 139 -7.25 -12.25 7.82
CA LEU A 139 -6.25 -12.88 8.69
C LEU A 139 -6.89 -13.44 9.97
N MET A 140 -7.85 -12.72 10.56
CA MET A 140 -8.44 -13.05 11.86
C MET A 140 -9.01 -14.48 11.95
N PRO A 141 -9.76 -15.01 10.94
CA PRO A 141 -10.24 -16.39 10.98
C PRO A 141 -9.13 -17.45 10.90
N SER A 142 -7.97 -17.11 10.34
CA SER A 142 -6.86 -18.06 10.09
C SER A 142 -5.91 -18.23 11.28
N ILE A 143 -5.99 -17.37 12.29
CA ILE A 143 -5.09 -17.37 13.45
C ILE A 143 -5.84 -17.73 14.75
N GLY A 144 -5.11 -18.31 15.71
CA GLY A 144 -5.67 -18.69 17.02
C GLY A 144 -5.92 -17.49 17.94
N GLU A 145 -6.83 -17.60 18.89
CA GLU A 145 -7.27 -16.52 19.78
C GLU A 145 -6.13 -15.75 20.45
N ARG A 146 -5.10 -16.45 20.94
CA ARG A 146 -3.92 -15.77 21.53
C ARG A 146 -3.17 -14.89 20.53
N ALA A 147 -3.11 -15.30 19.27
CA ALA A 147 -2.47 -14.51 18.21
C ALA A 147 -3.34 -13.30 17.84
N LYS A 148 -4.66 -13.46 17.82
CA LYS A 148 -5.62 -12.35 17.64
C LYS A 148 -5.46 -11.29 18.72
N ASP A 149 -5.50 -11.70 19.99
CA ASP A 149 -5.31 -10.79 21.12
C ASP A 149 -3.96 -10.07 21.07
N HIS A 150 -2.90 -10.79 20.72
CA HIS A 150 -1.58 -10.19 20.59
C HIS A 150 -1.51 -9.21 19.42
N LEU A 151 -2.07 -9.54 18.26
CA LEU A 151 -2.10 -8.67 17.09
C LEU A 151 -2.90 -7.40 17.37
N LYS A 152 -4.12 -7.52 17.90
CA LYS A 152 -4.96 -6.39 18.32
C LYS A 152 -4.25 -5.51 19.32
N SER A 153 -3.79 -6.07 20.44
CA SER A 153 -3.13 -5.29 21.50
C SER A 153 -1.85 -4.61 21.02
N SER A 154 -1.07 -5.29 20.18
CA SER A 154 0.19 -4.71 19.67
C SER A 154 -0.03 -3.64 18.60
N SER A 155 -1.04 -3.76 17.75
CA SER A 155 -1.38 -2.76 16.72
C SER A 155 -2.02 -1.52 17.36
N ILE A 156 -3.08 -1.70 18.11
CA ILE A 156 -3.82 -0.61 18.76
C ILE A 156 -3.01 0.04 19.87
N GLY A 157 -2.28 -0.76 20.66
CA GLY A 157 -1.43 -0.22 21.73
C GLY A 157 -0.34 0.71 21.20
N ARG A 158 0.30 0.39 20.07
CA ARG A 158 1.26 1.27 19.40
C ARG A 158 0.64 2.51 18.78
N ALA A 159 -0.50 2.36 18.11
CA ALA A 159 -1.24 3.49 17.55
C ALA A 159 -1.64 4.48 18.66
N ARG A 160 -2.10 3.98 19.80
CA ARG A 160 -2.39 4.80 20.99
C ARG A 160 -1.14 5.49 21.53
N ALA A 161 0.01 4.79 21.60
CA ALA A 161 1.27 5.38 22.07
C ALA A 161 1.75 6.53 21.15
N VAL A 162 1.47 6.45 19.83
CA VAL A 162 1.73 7.55 18.89
C VAL A 162 0.88 8.77 19.22
N ALA A 163 -0.43 8.59 19.37
CA ALA A 163 -1.34 9.67 19.76
C ALA A 163 -0.96 10.31 21.13
N GLU A 164 -0.53 9.51 22.08
CA GLU A 164 -0.04 9.99 23.38
C GLU A 164 1.27 10.78 23.29
N ALA A 165 2.13 10.48 22.29
CA ALA A 165 3.39 11.18 22.07
C ALA A 165 3.19 12.65 21.68
N ALA A 166 2.13 12.98 20.96
CA ALA A 166 1.72 14.36 20.64
C ALA A 166 1.25 15.12 21.89
N GLY A 167 0.60 14.41 22.80
CA GLY A 167 -0.04 14.99 23.97
C GLY A 167 0.93 15.57 24.97
N GLY A 168 1.05 16.90 25.01
CA GLY A 168 1.46 17.54 26.23
C GLY A 168 2.61 18.52 26.19
N PHE A 169 2.30 19.77 25.94
CA PHE A 169 3.12 20.90 26.40
C PHE A 169 3.08 21.09 27.93
N LEU A 170 2.16 20.44 28.64
CA LEU A 170 1.97 20.56 30.10
C LEU A 170 1.83 19.21 30.84
N GLY A 171 2.28 18.08 30.25
CA GLY A 171 2.24 16.79 30.95
C GLY A 171 0.84 16.17 31.10
N ILE A 172 -0.17 16.70 30.43
CA ILE A 172 -1.50 16.13 30.31
C ILE A 172 -1.69 15.71 28.84
N GLY A 173 -1.19 14.51 28.52
CA GLY A 173 -1.36 13.92 27.20
C GLY A 173 -2.82 13.58 26.95
N SER A 174 -3.55 14.47 26.30
CA SER A 174 -4.89 14.14 25.85
C SER A 174 -4.85 13.78 24.36
N ILE A 175 -5.11 12.50 24.08
CA ILE A 175 -5.45 12.04 22.73
C ILE A 175 -6.65 12.89 22.25
N SER A 176 -6.58 13.45 21.05
CA SER A 176 -7.66 14.26 20.47
C SER A 176 -8.94 13.43 20.28
N ALA A 177 -10.06 14.09 20.09
CA ALA A 177 -11.33 13.40 19.81
C ALA A 177 -11.27 12.65 18.45
N ALA A 178 -10.55 13.20 17.47
CA ALA A 178 -10.37 12.57 16.16
C ALA A 178 -9.51 11.32 16.26
N GLU A 179 -8.38 11.37 16.97
CA GLU A 179 -7.52 10.20 17.19
C GLU A 179 -8.23 9.11 18.00
N LYS A 180 -9.03 9.46 19.01
CA LYS A 180 -9.85 8.47 19.74
C LYS A 180 -10.83 7.76 18.82
N LYS A 181 -11.52 8.52 17.97
CA LYS A 181 -12.45 7.95 17.00
C LYS A 181 -11.72 7.02 16.02
N MET A 182 -10.55 7.41 15.52
CA MET A 182 -9.75 6.57 14.65
C MET A 182 -9.29 5.30 15.36
N LEU A 183 -8.86 5.37 16.62
CA LEU A 183 -8.51 4.19 17.41
C LEU A 183 -9.70 3.22 17.57
N GLU A 184 -10.91 3.71 17.80
CA GLU A 184 -12.13 2.92 17.86
C GLU A 184 -12.43 2.26 16.50
N GLU A 185 -12.29 2.99 15.40
CA GLU A 185 -12.46 2.47 14.04
C GLU A 185 -11.44 1.37 13.68
N LEU A 186 -10.20 1.50 14.14
CA LEU A 186 -9.16 0.49 13.97
C LEU A 186 -9.43 -0.77 14.83
N GLU A 187 -9.99 -0.60 16.04
CA GLU A 187 -10.35 -1.72 16.90
C GLU A 187 -11.44 -2.60 16.30
N TRP A 188 -12.39 -2.03 15.54
CA TRP A 188 -13.45 -2.77 14.86
C TRP A 188 -12.96 -3.73 13.77
N ALA A 189 -11.81 -3.46 13.17
CA ALA A 189 -11.22 -4.38 12.18
C ALA A 189 -10.85 -5.74 12.79
N PHE A 190 -10.78 -5.86 14.12
CA PHE A 190 -10.43 -7.08 14.84
C PHE A 190 -11.68 -7.81 15.41
N GLU A 191 -12.88 -7.33 15.16
CA GLU A 191 -14.14 -7.90 15.64
C GLU A 191 -14.79 -8.83 14.60
#